data_fac3532444e53fdaf95456d491575cb1
#
_entry.id   fac3532444e53fdaf95456d491575cb1
#
_cell.length_a   1.000
_cell.length_b   1.000
_cell.length_c   1.000
_cell.angle_alpha   90.00
_cell.angle_beta   90.00
_cell.angle_gamma   90.00
#
_symmetry.space_group_name_H-M   'P 1'
#
loop_
_entity.id
_entity.type
_entity.pdbx_description
1 polymer ?
#
loop_
_entity_poly.entity_id
_entity_poly.type
_entity_poly.pdbx_seq_one_letter_code
_entity_poly.pdbx_strand_id
1 'polypeptide(L)'
;MRMHKAVDEMATKETFHGYGPEQGYPFLIDAIIKNDYASRGIALEPSEVFISDGAKSDCGNIGDLLRHDNSIGLTDPVYPVYVDSNVMSGRTGVIEDGRWSDVVYMPCTAENDFIPDLPSRRVDIIYLCYPNNPTGTTLPKEELKKWVNYALANDCIIMERRHIIANIRFHHYEVKHTLIL
;
A
#
# COMPACT_ATOMS: atom_id res chain seq x y z
N MET A 1 18.93 -22.38 1.43
CA MET A 1 19.50 -22.89 2.67
C MET A 1 19.18 -22.07 3.92
N ARG A 2 18.69 -20.83 3.82
CA ARG A 2 18.15 -20.13 5.01
C ARG A 2 16.84 -20.75 5.49
N MET A 3 16.00 -21.28 4.59
CA MET A 3 14.75 -21.95 4.94
C MET A 3 14.96 -23.23 5.76
N HIS A 4 16.02 -24.03 5.49
CA HIS A 4 16.33 -25.20 6.31
C HIS A 4 16.61 -24.83 7.77
N LYS A 5 17.33 -23.73 7.98
CA LYS A 5 17.59 -23.24 9.34
C LYS A 5 16.31 -22.83 10.06
N ALA A 6 15.38 -22.18 9.37
CA ALA A 6 14.09 -21.80 9.95
C ALA A 6 13.23 -23.04 10.28
N VAL A 7 13.28 -24.10 9.47
CA VAL A 7 12.60 -25.37 9.77
C VAL A 7 13.25 -26.07 10.96
N ASP A 8 14.60 -26.13 11.00
CA ASP A 8 15.35 -26.73 12.11
C ASP A 8 15.08 -25.97 13.43
N GLU A 9 14.96 -24.64 13.37
CA GLU A 9 14.60 -23.79 14.50
C GLU A 9 13.22 -24.14 15.08
N MET A 10 12.27 -24.48 14.23
CA MET A 10 10.93 -24.89 14.67
C MET A 10 10.86 -26.32 15.26
N ALA A 11 11.94 -27.09 15.19
CA ALA A 11 11.96 -28.48 15.64
C ALA A 11 12.09 -28.66 17.16
N THR A 12 12.42 -27.60 17.90
CA THR A 12 12.61 -27.65 19.36
C THR A 12 11.59 -26.77 20.07
N LYS A 13 11.23 -27.17 21.30
CA LYS A 13 10.28 -26.43 22.12
C LYS A 13 10.70 -24.99 22.42
N GLU A 14 12.00 -24.77 22.58
CA GLU A 14 12.59 -23.51 22.98
C GLU A 14 12.56 -22.48 21.84
N THR A 15 12.59 -22.95 20.61
CA THR A 15 12.65 -22.10 19.41
C THR A 15 11.43 -22.23 18.49
N PHE A 16 10.47 -23.03 18.89
CA PHE A 16 9.22 -23.20 18.18
C PHE A 16 8.41 -21.88 18.16
N HIS A 17 8.02 -21.48 16.97
CA HIS A 17 7.16 -20.31 16.75
C HIS A 17 5.74 -20.77 16.44
N GLY A 18 4.85 -20.66 17.43
CA GLY A 18 3.40 -20.86 17.25
C GLY A 18 2.72 -19.57 16.81
N TYR A 19 1.56 -19.28 17.40
CA TYR A 19 0.91 -17.99 17.22
C TYR A 19 1.82 -16.88 17.76
N GLY A 20 2.26 -15.99 16.87
CA GLY A 20 3.06 -14.82 17.22
C GLY A 20 2.22 -13.70 17.82
N PRO A 21 2.88 -12.59 18.22
CA PRO A 21 2.16 -11.36 18.55
C PRO A 21 1.33 -10.88 17.36
N GLU A 22 0.16 -10.31 17.62
CA GLU A 22 -0.79 -9.86 16.59
C GLU A 22 -0.18 -8.87 15.59
N GLN A 23 0.74 -8.03 16.05
CA GLN A 23 1.43 -7.04 15.22
C GLN A 23 2.64 -7.64 14.46
N GLY A 24 3.12 -8.80 14.88
CA GLY A 24 4.32 -9.46 14.36
C GLY A 24 5.42 -9.59 15.40
N TYR A 25 6.46 -10.37 15.09
CA TYR A 25 7.58 -10.57 15.99
C TYR A 25 8.46 -9.31 16.08
N PRO A 26 8.83 -8.85 17.30
CA PRO A 26 9.63 -7.63 17.47
C PRO A 26 10.95 -7.64 16.68
N PHE A 27 11.64 -8.78 16.63
CA PHE A 27 12.90 -8.87 15.88
C PHE A 27 12.75 -8.56 14.38
N LEU A 28 11.60 -8.91 13.78
CA LEU A 28 11.33 -8.64 12.37
C LEU A 28 10.92 -7.17 12.17
N ILE A 29 10.08 -6.65 13.05
CA ILE A 29 9.69 -5.23 13.07
C ILE A 29 10.94 -4.35 13.19
N ASP A 30 11.82 -4.63 14.15
CA ASP A 30 13.07 -3.90 14.37
C ASP A 30 14.00 -3.98 13.14
N ALA A 31 14.07 -5.16 12.53
CA ALA A 31 14.87 -5.35 11.31
C ALA A 31 14.34 -4.53 10.14
N ILE A 32 13.02 -4.45 9.94
CA ILE A 32 12.37 -3.64 8.91
C ILE A 32 12.63 -2.16 9.19
N ILE A 33 12.35 -1.68 10.41
CA ILE A 33 12.60 -0.28 10.77
C ILE A 33 14.04 0.10 10.51
N LYS A 34 14.99 -0.71 10.99
CA LYS A 34 16.42 -0.44 10.86
C LYS A 34 16.90 -0.42 9.41
N ASN A 35 16.54 -1.44 8.63
CA ASN A 35 17.14 -1.65 7.31
C ASN A 35 16.39 -0.94 6.20
N ASP A 36 15.06 -0.82 6.31
CA ASP A 36 14.24 -0.26 5.21
C ASP A 36 13.90 1.21 5.44
N TYR A 37 13.85 1.66 6.69
CA TYR A 37 13.44 3.03 7.03
C TYR A 37 14.59 3.86 7.63
N ALA A 38 15.15 3.49 8.76
CA ALA A 38 16.18 4.27 9.42
C ALA A 38 17.45 4.45 8.55
N SER A 39 17.79 3.45 7.74
CA SER A 39 18.87 3.55 6.74
C SER A 39 18.66 4.65 5.70
N ARG A 40 17.44 5.13 5.57
CA ARG A 40 17.02 6.20 4.65
C ARG A 40 16.67 7.50 5.38
N GLY A 41 16.90 7.57 6.72
CA GLY A 41 16.63 8.73 7.58
C GLY A 41 15.14 8.85 7.98
N ILE A 42 14.31 7.79 7.85
CA ILE A 42 12.94 7.76 8.34
C ILE A 42 12.92 7.17 9.74
N ALA A 43 12.35 7.88 10.67
CA ALA A 43 12.04 7.36 11.99
C ALA A 43 10.63 6.76 11.97
N LEU A 44 10.52 5.50 12.39
CA LEU A 44 9.24 4.84 12.66
C LEU A 44 9.27 4.25 14.06
N GLU A 45 8.13 4.31 14.72
CA GLU A 45 7.91 3.59 15.97
C GLU A 45 7.50 2.14 15.67
N PRO A 46 7.86 1.17 16.51
CA PRO A 46 7.44 -0.22 16.32
C PRO A 46 5.92 -0.39 16.17
N SER A 47 5.13 0.46 16.82
CA SER A 47 3.65 0.47 16.73
C SER A 47 3.10 0.86 15.36
N GLU A 48 3.94 1.39 14.47
CA GLU A 48 3.56 1.78 13.11
C GLU A 48 3.84 0.68 12.07
N VAL A 49 4.37 -0.48 12.50
CA VAL A 49 4.74 -1.60 11.61
C VAL A 49 3.95 -2.84 11.99
N PHE A 50 3.17 -3.35 11.04
CA PHE A 50 2.39 -4.58 11.17
C PHE A 50 2.90 -5.61 10.17
N ILE A 51 3.03 -6.86 10.61
CA ILE A 51 3.49 -7.98 9.79
C ILE A 51 2.30 -8.83 9.39
N SER A 52 2.14 -9.03 8.10
CA SER A 52 1.11 -9.90 7.54
C SER A 52 1.71 -10.97 6.63
N ASP A 53 0.86 -11.79 6.05
CA ASP A 53 1.22 -12.81 5.06
C ASP A 53 1.29 -12.24 3.63
N GLY A 54 1.09 -10.94 3.45
CA GLY A 54 1.30 -10.23 2.20
C GLY A 54 0.28 -9.16 1.89
N ALA A 55 0.65 -8.28 0.98
CA ALA A 55 -0.12 -7.09 0.62
C ALA A 55 -1.57 -7.35 0.14
N LYS A 56 -1.89 -8.57 -0.35
CA LYS A 56 -3.25 -8.93 -0.71
C LYS A 56 -4.14 -9.01 0.53
N SER A 57 -3.65 -9.67 1.59
CA SER A 57 -4.33 -9.74 2.88
C SER A 57 -4.46 -8.37 3.51
N ASP A 58 -3.41 -7.55 3.43
CA ASP A 58 -3.45 -6.17 3.93
C ASP A 58 -4.53 -5.34 3.24
N CYS A 59 -4.61 -5.42 1.90
CA CYS A 59 -5.64 -4.71 1.13
C CYS A 59 -7.07 -5.14 1.52
N GLY A 60 -7.26 -6.41 1.88
CA GLY A 60 -8.54 -6.90 2.37
C GLY A 60 -8.84 -6.41 3.80
N ASN A 61 -7.90 -6.66 4.71
CA ASN A 61 -8.08 -6.40 6.13
C ASN A 61 -8.20 -4.92 6.48
N ILE A 62 -7.43 -4.06 5.81
CA ILE A 62 -7.51 -2.60 6.03
C ILE A 62 -8.90 -2.05 5.71
N GLY A 63 -9.61 -2.73 4.82
CA GLY A 63 -10.99 -2.39 4.48
C GLY A 63 -11.95 -2.38 5.66
N ASP A 64 -11.69 -3.20 6.69
CA ASP A 64 -12.52 -3.27 7.90
C ASP A 64 -12.38 -2.04 8.80
N LEU A 65 -11.29 -1.28 8.67
CA LEU A 65 -11.08 -0.01 9.35
C LEU A 65 -11.75 1.17 8.66
N LEU A 66 -12.24 0.98 7.44
CA LEU A 66 -12.76 2.02 6.58
C LEU A 66 -14.29 1.95 6.51
N ARG A 67 -14.92 3.10 6.37
CA ARG A 67 -16.37 3.18 6.21
C ARG A 67 -16.80 2.66 4.83
N HIS A 68 -17.99 2.10 4.75
CA HIS A 68 -18.55 1.61 3.49
C HIS A 68 -18.88 2.74 2.49
N ASP A 69 -19.08 3.96 2.99
CA ASP A 69 -19.38 5.15 2.19
C ASP A 69 -18.13 5.97 1.82
N ASN A 70 -16.92 5.49 2.15
CA ASN A 70 -15.71 6.14 1.69
C ASN A 70 -15.56 6.04 0.17
N SER A 71 -15.33 7.18 -0.46
CA SER A 71 -15.05 7.27 -1.88
C SER A 71 -13.60 6.88 -2.20
N ILE A 72 -13.40 6.20 -3.33
CA ILE A 72 -12.09 5.67 -3.71
C ILE A 72 -11.61 6.21 -5.05
N GLY A 73 -10.31 6.45 -5.14
CA GLY A 73 -9.59 6.77 -6.36
C GLY A 73 -8.53 5.71 -6.68
N LEU A 74 -8.47 5.29 -7.94
CA LEU A 74 -7.55 4.27 -8.44
C LEU A 74 -6.84 4.76 -9.68
N THR A 75 -5.56 4.47 -9.82
CA THR A 75 -4.89 4.55 -11.13
C THR A 75 -5.39 3.43 -12.04
N ASP A 76 -5.50 3.66 -13.36
CA ASP A 76 -6.00 2.68 -14.32
C ASP A 76 -5.05 2.59 -15.53
N PRO A 77 -4.41 1.42 -15.77
CA PRO A 77 -4.55 0.16 -15.03
C PRO A 77 -3.82 0.14 -13.68
N VAL A 78 -4.32 -0.70 -12.77
CA VAL A 78 -3.74 -0.91 -11.45
C VAL A 78 -3.87 -2.38 -10.99
N TYR A 79 -3.22 -2.71 -9.90
CA TYR A 79 -3.34 -4.02 -9.26
C TYR A 79 -4.81 -4.36 -8.95
N PRO A 80 -5.38 -5.42 -9.56
CA PRO A 80 -6.83 -5.69 -9.52
C PRO A 80 -7.42 -5.80 -8.12
N VAL A 81 -6.63 -6.25 -7.14
CA VAL A 81 -7.08 -6.44 -5.77
C VAL A 81 -7.61 -5.15 -5.15
N TYR A 82 -7.13 -3.97 -5.57
CA TYR A 82 -7.67 -2.70 -5.09
C TYR A 82 -9.13 -2.49 -5.49
N VAL A 83 -9.48 -2.91 -6.70
CA VAL A 83 -10.87 -2.89 -7.15
C VAL A 83 -11.66 -3.96 -6.41
N ASP A 84 -11.17 -5.21 -6.45
CA ASP A 84 -11.88 -6.37 -5.91
C ASP A 84 -12.22 -6.23 -4.42
N SER A 85 -11.25 -5.79 -3.59
CA SER A 85 -11.49 -5.60 -2.16
C SER A 85 -12.53 -4.51 -1.88
N ASN A 86 -12.56 -3.43 -2.66
CA ASN A 86 -13.55 -2.38 -2.50
C ASN A 86 -14.94 -2.79 -3.03
N VAL A 87 -15.00 -3.61 -4.09
CA VAL A 87 -16.25 -4.23 -4.55
C VAL A 87 -16.84 -5.12 -3.45
N MET A 88 -16.03 -5.99 -2.87
CA MET A 88 -16.45 -6.87 -1.78
C MET A 88 -16.93 -6.09 -0.55
N SER A 89 -16.37 -4.92 -0.31
CA SER A 89 -16.74 -4.01 0.78
C SER A 89 -17.90 -3.06 0.43
N GLY A 90 -18.45 -3.14 -0.79
CA GLY A 90 -19.61 -2.33 -1.20
C GLY A 90 -19.32 -0.84 -1.46
N ARG A 91 -18.05 -0.44 -1.71
CA ARG A 91 -17.64 0.96 -1.90
C ARG A 91 -17.66 1.43 -3.34
N THR A 92 -18.05 0.60 -4.27
CA THR A 92 -17.84 0.86 -5.71
C THR A 92 -19.08 1.27 -6.49
N GLY A 93 -20.25 1.21 -5.84
CA GLY A 93 -21.52 1.43 -6.52
C GLY A 93 -21.90 0.29 -7.46
N VAL A 94 -22.49 0.61 -8.61
CA VAL A 94 -22.94 -0.34 -9.62
C VAL A 94 -22.06 -0.27 -10.87
N ILE A 95 -22.16 -1.29 -11.73
CA ILE A 95 -21.45 -1.26 -13.02
C ILE A 95 -22.26 -0.45 -14.02
N GLU A 96 -21.65 0.60 -14.57
CA GLU A 96 -22.15 1.44 -15.64
C GLU A 96 -21.08 1.52 -16.73
N ASP A 97 -21.44 1.22 -17.96
CA ASP A 97 -20.54 1.21 -19.13
C ASP A 97 -19.21 0.44 -18.89
N GLY A 98 -19.30 -0.68 -18.14
CA GLY A 98 -18.15 -1.53 -17.82
C GLY A 98 -17.22 -1.00 -16.72
N ARG A 99 -17.62 0.03 -16.01
CA ARG A 99 -16.88 0.63 -14.88
C ARG A 99 -17.76 0.74 -13.64
N TRP A 100 -17.14 0.77 -12.47
CA TRP A 100 -17.85 1.00 -11.22
C TRP A 100 -18.16 2.49 -11.04
N SER A 101 -19.42 2.83 -10.79
CA SER A 101 -19.94 4.22 -10.78
C SER A 101 -19.31 5.11 -9.71
N ASP A 102 -18.99 4.55 -8.54
CA ASP A 102 -18.49 5.31 -7.39
C ASP A 102 -16.97 5.36 -7.31
N VAL A 103 -16.27 4.72 -8.26
CA VAL A 103 -14.83 4.74 -8.36
C VAL A 103 -14.35 5.91 -9.21
N VAL A 104 -13.39 6.68 -8.71
CA VAL A 104 -12.66 7.68 -9.50
C VAL A 104 -11.46 7.02 -10.15
N TYR A 105 -11.54 6.78 -11.45
CA TYR A 105 -10.43 6.24 -12.22
C TYR A 105 -9.50 7.35 -12.70
N MET A 106 -8.20 7.14 -12.52
CA MET A 106 -7.15 8.05 -12.94
C MET A 106 -6.31 7.36 -14.03
N PRO A 107 -6.57 7.64 -15.31
CA PRO A 107 -5.92 6.92 -16.40
C PRO A 107 -4.41 7.07 -16.41
N CYS A 108 -3.71 5.95 -16.64
CA CYS A 108 -2.26 5.86 -16.87
C CYS A 108 -2.05 5.28 -18.27
N THR A 109 -1.94 6.13 -19.25
CA THR A 109 -1.86 5.75 -20.67
C THR A 109 -0.58 6.25 -21.32
N ALA A 110 -0.31 5.82 -22.54
CA ALA A 110 0.85 6.30 -23.28
C ALA A 110 0.75 7.81 -23.62
N GLU A 111 -0.47 8.34 -23.72
CA GLU A 111 -0.72 9.75 -24.03
C GLU A 111 -0.34 10.69 -22.89
N ASN A 112 -0.34 10.19 -21.64
CA ASN A 112 0.08 10.95 -20.46
C ASN A 112 1.40 10.43 -19.83
N ASP A 113 2.21 9.72 -20.62
CA ASP A 113 3.47 9.12 -20.17
C ASP A 113 3.31 8.22 -18.94
N PHE A 114 2.13 7.61 -18.77
CA PHE A 114 1.74 6.82 -17.60
C PHE A 114 1.80 7.58 -16.27
N ILE A 115 1.71 8.91 -16.33
CA ILE A 115 1.63 9.79 -15.16
C ILE A 115 0.16 10.21 -14.99
N PRO A 116 -0.56 9.65 -14.01
CA PRO A 116 -1.96 9.97 -13.83
C PRO A 116 -2.17 11.36 -13.26
N ASP A 117 -3.23 12.02 -13.72
CA ASP A 117 -3.72 13.23 -13.08
C ASP A 117 -4.25 12.94 -11.67
N LEU A 118 -4.28 13.97 -10.83
CA LEU A 118 -4.94 13.90 -9.53
C LEU A 118 -6.44 13.62 -9.70
N PRO A 119 -7.12 13.06 -8.69
CA PRO A 119 -8.55 12.72 -8.78
C PRO A 119 -9.39 13.91 -9.24
N SER A 120 -10.30 13.68 -10.18
CA SER A 120 -11.20 14.70 -10.76
C SER A 120 -12.23 15.26 -9.76
N ARG A 121 -12.45 14.54 -8.66
CA ARG A 121 -13.25 14.97 -7.49
C ARG A 121 -12.57 14.50 -6.21
N ARG A 122 -12.92 15.10 -5.08
CA ARG A 122 -12.40 14.63 -3.78
C ARG A 122 -12.75 13.15 -3.58
N VAL A 123 -11.77 12.40 -3.11
CA VAL A 123 -11.91 11.02 -2.65
C VAL A 123 -11.35 10.88 -1.25
N ASP A 124 -11.81 9.87 -0.51
CA ASP A 124 -11.33 9.62 0.86
C ASP A 124 -10.09 8.73 0.86
N ILE A 125 -9.99 7.84 -0.13
CA ILE A 125 -8.93 6.84 -0.22
C ILE A 125 -8.36 6.84 -1.65
N ILE A 126 -7.04 6.92 -1.75
CA ILE A 126 -6.30 6.82 -3.01
C ILE A 126 -5.42 5.58 -2.96
N TYR A 127 -5.57 4.71 -3.95
CA TYR A 127 -4.69 3.55 -4.12
C TYR A 127 -3.63 3.84 -5.18
N LEU A 128 -2.37 3.71 -4.78
CA LEU A 128 -1.21 3.82 -5.64
C LEU A 128 -0.39 2.51 -5.62
N CYS A 129 0.26 2.21 -6.72
CA CYS A 129 1.14 1.06 -6.82
C CYS A 129 2.38 1.44 -7.64
N TYR A 130 3.52 1.60 -6.99
CA TYR A 130 4.75 1.95 -7.68
C TYR A 130 5.95 1.11 -7.20
N PRO A 131 6.68 0.44 -8.10
CA PRO A 131 6.36 0.28 -9.54
C PRO A 131 4.96 -0.29 -9.77
N ASN A 132 4.25 0.26 -10.76
CA ASN A 132 2.86 -0.12 -11.00
C ASN A 132 2.75 -1.59 -11.45
N ASN A 133 1.78 -2.29 -10.95
CA ASN A 133 1.33 -3.56 -11.48
C ASN A 133 0.00 -3.30 -12.24
N PRO A 134 -0.08 -3.50 -13.58
CA PRO A 134 0.80 -4.38 -14.37
C PRO A 134 1.90 -3.69 -15.21
N THR A 135 1.96 -2.36 -15.27
CA THR A 135 2.77 -1.66 -16.28
C THR A 135 4.27 -1.58 -15.97
N GLY A 136 4.65 -1.75 -14.69
CA GLY A 136 6.03 -1.57 -14.24
C GLY A 136 6.50 -0.11 -14.17
N THR A 137 5.64 0.85 -14.46
CA THR A 137 5.96 2.28 -14.44
C THR A 137 6.17 2.80 -13.03
N THR A 138 6.95 3.88 -12.91
CA THR A 138 7.23 4.58 -11.65
C THR A 138 6.91 6.05 -11.80
N LEU A 139 6.66 6.73 -10.68
CA LEU A 139 6.51 8.18 -10.69
C LEU A 139 7.80 8.88 -10.25
N PRO A 140 8.16 10.00 -10.91
CA PRO A 140 9.17 10.90 -10.39
C PRO A 140 8.80 11.43 -9.01
N LYS A 141 9.82 11.79 -8.21
CA LYS A 141 9.63 12.32 -6.87
C LYS A 141 8.69 13.53 -6.83
N GLU A 142 8.80 14.42 -7.80
CA GLU A 142 7.98 15.63 -7.87
C GLU A 142 6.51 15.31 -8.13
N GLU A 143 6.22 14.26 -8.90
CA GLU A 143 4.85 13.79 -9.10
C GLU A 143 4.30 13.17 -7.81
N LEU A 144 5.06 12.31 -7.13
CA LEU A 144 4.66 11.76 -5.83
C LEU A 144 4.37 12.86 -4.80
N LYS A 145 5.12 13.96 -4.83
CA LYS A 145 4.88 15.11 -3.98
C LYS A 145 3.52 15.77 -4.22
N LYS A 146 3.06 15.80 -5.46
CA LYS A 146 1.71 16.32 -5.77
C LYS A 146 0.63 15.48 -5.10
N TRP A 147 0.78 14.14 -5.12
CA TRP A 147 -0.14 13.22 -4.45
C TRP A 147 -0.19 13.44 -2.94
N VAL A 148 0.97 13.57 -2.31
CA VAL A 148 1.08 13.85 -0.88
C VAL A 148 0.41 15.18 -0.54
N ASN A 149 0.71 16.25 -1.28
CA ASN A 149 0.11 17.56 -1.08
C ASN A 149 -1.42 17.52 -1.28
N TYR A 150 -1.89 16.77 -2.27
CA TYR A 150 -3.32 16.57 -2.50
C TYR A 150 -3.98 15.88 -1.30
N ALA A 151 -3.38 14.80 -0.80
CA ALA A 151 -3.89 14.05 0.34
C ALA A 151 -3.99 14.91 1.59
N LEU A 152 -2.95 15.68 1.89
CA LEU A 152 -2.94 16.61 3.03
C LEU A 152 -4.00 17.72 2.91
N ALA A 153 -4.18 18.26 1.69
CA ALA A 153 -5.13 19.34 1.45
C ALA A 153 -6.59 18.87 1.47
N ASN A 154 -6.85 17.59 1.21
CA ASN A 154 -8.20 17.03 1.09
C ASN A 154 -8.56 16.06 2.22
N ASP A 155 -7.69 15.87 3.21
CA ASP A 155 -7.87 14.93 4.31
C ASP A 155 -8.23 13.53 3.79
N CYS A 156 -7.38 13.00 2.89
CA CYS A 156 -7.55 11.67 2.33
C CYS A 156 -6.35 10.77 2.63
N ILE A 157 -6.60 9.46 2.62
CA ILE A 157 -5.59 8.43 2.88
C ILE A 157 -4.98 7.98 1.55
N ILE A 158 -3.65 7.87 1.49
CA ILE A 158 -2.96 7.19 0.39
C ILE A 158 -2.58 5.80 0.87
N MET A 159 -3.04 4.78 0.17
CA MET A 159 -2.60 3.40 0.29
C MET A 159 -1.64 3.09 -0.84
N GLU A 160 -0.37 2.93 -0.51
CA GLU A 160 0.66 2.63 -1.50
C GLU A 160 1.20 1.22 -1.29
N ARG A 161 1.14 0.40 -2.34
CA ARG A 161 1.84 -0.87 -2.39
C ARG A 161 3.21 -0.69 -3.00
N ARG A 162 4.23 -1.04 -2.23
CA ARG A 162 5.60 -1.12 -2.71
C ARG A 162 5.95 -2.55 -3.11
N HIS A 163 6.27 -2.76 -4.40
CA HIS A 163 7.01 -3.97 -4.76
C HIS A 163 8.44 -3.82 -4.24
N ILE A 164 8.91 -4.80 -3.46
CA ILE A 164 10.29 -4.85 -2.99
C ILE A 164 11.19 -5.15 -4.19
N ILE A 165 11.55 -4.13 -4.95
CA ILE A 165 12.69 -4.14 -5.84
C ILE A 165 13.77 -3.31 -5.15
N ALA A 166 14.87 -3.95 -4.83
CA ALA A 166 15.90 -3.52 -3.89
C ALA A 166 16.63 -2.18 -4.19
N ASN A 167 16.21 -1.40 -5.18
CA ASN A 167 16.97 -0.23 -5.63
C ASN A 167 16.19 1.05 -5.95
N ILE A 168 14.90 1.16 -5.62
CA ILE A 168 14.19 2.42 -5.84
C ILE A 168 14.31 3.28 -4.59
N ARG A 169 15.15 4.31 -4.66
CA ARG A 169 15.31 5.32 -3.60
C ARG A 169 14.14 6.29 -3.62
N PHE A 170 13.12 6.04 -2.82
CA PHE A 170 12.16 7.09 -2.50
C PHE A 170 12.73 7.96 -1.37
N HIS A 171 12.84 9.25 -1.61
CA HIS A 171 13.21 10.23 -0.61
C HIS A 171 11.93 10.67 0.12
N HIS A 172 12.08 10.79 1.44
CA HIS A 172 11.03 11.04 2.40
C HIS A 172 10.19 12.28 2.12
N TYR A 173 8.89 12.08 2.33
CA TYR A 173 8.01 13.13 2.81
C TYR A 173 7.42 12.66 4.13
N GLU A 174 7.42 13.52 5.15
CA GLU A 174 6.61 13.31 6.35
C GLU A 174 5.15 13.37 5.93
N VAL A 175 4.51 12.23 5.82
CA VAL A 175 3.07 12.14 5.56
C VAL A 175 2.46 11.42 6.72
N LYS A 176 1.72 12.16 7.54
CA LYS A 176 1.03 11.62 8.73
C LYS A 176 -0.09 10.62 8.41
N HIS A 177 -0.38 10.36 7.13
CA HIS A 177 -1.54 9.57 6.69
C HIS A 177 -1.24 8.67 5.47
N THR A 178 -0.02 8.21 5.29
CA THR A 178 0.30 7.21 4.26
C THR A 178 0.49 5.85 4.88
N LEU A 179 -0.41 4.91 4.54
CA LEU A 179 -0.24 3.49 4.82
C LEU A 179 0.56 2.86 3.66
N ILE A 180 1.73 2.30 3.96
CA ILE A 180 2.54 1.53 3.02
C ILE A 180 2.24 0.05 3.29
N LEU A 181 1.61 -0.60 2.31
CA LEU A 181 1.23 -2.01 2.35
C LEU A 181 2.32 -2.89 1.74
#